data_8911c6c5255a917a8a6918f38f39472c
#
_entry.id   8911c6c5255a917a8a6918f38f39472c
#
_cell.length_a   1.000
_cell.length_b   1.000
_cell.length_c   1.000
_cell.angle_alpha   90.00
_cell.angle_beta   90.00
_cell.angle_gamma   90.00
#
_symmetry.space_group_name_H-M   'P 1'
#
loop_
_entity.id
_entity.type
_entity.pdbx_description
1 polymer ?
#
loop_
_entity_poly.entity_id
_entity_poly.type
_entity_poly.pdbx_seq_one_letter_code
_entity_poly.pdbx_strand_id
1 'polypeptide(L)'
;INSIAALLLHRGSIEDLANLEVAYAPPYATALDIVNAVANTAENIVTGFNQSIGLEEFSRLFLEEARDDVICLDVRGEANAAPFVACFKERWLNIPQETLKRRFHEIPRDKRLILICNAGLRSYEALRQLQSQGFDKAVGLQGGVAALKKAGILSLE
;
A
#
# COMPACT_ATOMS: atom_id res chain seq x y z
N ILE A 1 -20.26 8.95 8.14
CA ILE A 1 -21.02 9.27 6.92
C ILE A 1 -21.65 10.66 7.03
N ASN A 2 -22.34 10.98 8.13
CA ASN A 2 -23.04 12.29 8.27
C ASN A 2 -22.07 13.48 8.24
N SER A 3 -20.90 13.37 8.86
CA SER A 3 -19.87 14.41 8.84
C SER A 3 -19.36 14.68 7.42
N ILE A 4 -19.14 13.62 6.64
CA ILE A 4 -18.73 13.72 5.24
C ILE A 4 -19.84 14.37 4.40
N ALA A 5 -21.09 13.95 4.59
CA ALA A 5 -22.23 14.52 3.87
C ALA A 5 -22.39 16.02 4.14
N ALA A 6 -22.24 16.44 5.40
CA ALA A 6 -22.28 17.85 5.77
C ALA A 6 -21.13 18.64 5.12
N LEU A 7 -19.91 18.10 5.12
CA LEU A 7 -18.76 18.75 4.51
C LEU A 7 -18.93 18.89 2.99
N LEU A 8 -19.43 17.87 2.31
CA LEU A 8 -19.74 17.91 0.88
C LEU A 8 -20.78 18.98 0.54
N LEU A 9 -21.80 19.15 1.39
CA LEU A 9 -22.82 20.18 1.21
C LEU A 9 -22.21 21.60 1.23
N HIS A 10 -21.17 21.78 2.05
CA HIS A 10 -20.43 23.04 2.15
C HIS A 10 -19.24 23.14 1.20
N ARG A 11 -19.09 22.20 0.26
CA ARG A 11 -17.98 22.12 -0.71
C ARG A 11 -16.60 22.07 -0.05
N GLY A 12 -16.52 21.39 1.10
CA GLY A 12 -15.25 21.18 1.80
C GLY A 12 -14.27 20.34 1.01
N SER A 13 -13.00 20.56 1.25
CA SER A 13 -11.86 19.86 0.64
C SER A 13 -11.51 18.57 1.39
N ILE A 14 -10.58 17.79 0.83
CA ILE A 14 -9.96 16.65 1.52
C ILE A 14 -9.21 17.12 2.76
N GLU A 15 -8.52 18.28 2.67
CA GLU A 15 -7.81 18.89 3.78
C GLU A 15 -8.75 19.28 4.91
N ASP A 16 -9.92 19.87 4.61
CA ASP A 16 -10.94 20.16 5.61
C ASP A 16 -11.42 18.89 6.31
N LEU A 17 -11.57 17.79 5.56
CA LEU A 17 -11.96 16.49 6.10
C LEU A 17 -10.84 15.87 6.98
N ALA A 18 -9.59 16.01 6.57
CA ALA A 18 -8.43 15.52 7.31
C ALA A 18 -8.26 16.25 8.66
N ASN A 19 -8.57 17.54 8.67
CA ASN A 19 -8.50 18.41 9.85
C ASN A 19 -9.82 18.54 10.64
N LEU A 20 -10.85 17.78 10.24
CA LEU A 20 -12.12 17.82 10.93
C LEU A 20 -11.97 17.37 12.38
N GLU A 21 -12.26 18.24 13.33
CA GLU A 21 -12.25 17.89 14.74
C GLU A 21 -13.50 17.10 15.09
N VAL A 22 -13.34 15.81 15.35
CA VAL A 22 -14.42 14.90 15.70
C VAL A 22 -14.41 14.66 17.21
N ALA A 23 -15.59 14.72 17.83
CA ALA A 23 -15.73 14.43 19.25
C ALA A 23 -15.16 13.04 19.58
N TYR A 24 -14.25 13.00 20.54
CA TYR A 24 -13.49 11.82 20.91
C TYR A 24 -13.62 11.57 22.42
N ALA A 25 -13.86 10.30 22.77
CA ALA A 25 -13.87 9.83 24.14
C ALA A 25 -13.00 8.55 24.25
N PRO A 26 -11.89 8.57 25.00
CA PRO A 26 -10.91 7.46 25.04
C PRO A 26 -11.49 6.06 25.26
N PRO A 27 -12.53 5.87 26.12
CA PRO A 27 -13.10 4.53 26.32
C PRO A 27 -13.88 3.98 25.12
N TYR A 28 -14.29 4.83 24.17
CA TYR A 28 -15.24 4.48 23.11
C TYR A 28 -14.71 4.69 21.68
N ALA A 29 -13.66 5.45 21.52
CA ALA A 29 -13.11 5.77 20.20
C ALA A 29 -11.58 5.89 20.25
N THR A 30 -10.95 5.69 19.09
CA THR A 30 -9.52 5.99 18.89
C THR A 30 -9.31 7.49 18.73
N ALA A 31 -8.11 7.98 19.08
CA ALA A 31 -7.77 9.40 18.96
C ALA A 31 -7.83 9.91 17.52
N LEU A 32 -7.55 9.05 16.54
CA LEU A 32 -7.73 9.33 15.12
C LEU A 32 -9.02 8.65 14.66
N ASP A 33 -10.02 9.45 14.30
CA ASP A 33 -11.27 8.96 13.73
C ASP A 33 -11.06 8.35 12.34
N ILE A 34 -11.89 7.39 11.97
CA ILE A 34 -11.84 6.75 10.66
C ILE A 34 -12.03 7.76 9.51
N VAL A 35 -12.78 8.82 9.72
CA VAL A 35 -13.01 9.89 8.72
C VAL A 35 -11.71 10.63 8.44
N ASN A 36 -10.97 11.01 9.49
CA ASN A 36 -9.66 11.65 9.36
C ASN A 36 -8.63 10.69 8.74
N ALA A 37 -8.63 9.41 9.14
CA ALA A 37 -7.73 8.42 8.59
C ALA A 37 -7.95 8.21 7.08
N VAL A 38 -9.19 8.16 6.63
CA VAL A 38 -9.54 8.07 5.21
C VAL A 38 -9.14 9.33 4.46
N ALA A 39 -9.39 10.51 5.03
CA ALA A 39 -9.01 11.79 4.42
C ALA A 39 -7.49 11.94 4.28
N ASN A 40 -6.73 11.64 5.33
CA ASN A 40 -5.26 11.63 5.29
C ASN A 40 -4.71 10.66 4.22
N THR A 41 -5.36 9.50 4.07
CA THR A 41 -4.97 8.53 3.03
C THR A 41 -5.26 9.09 1.64
N ALA A 42 -6.42 9.70 1.43
CA ALA A 42 -6.80 10.32 0.16
C ALA A 42 -5.86 11.49 -0.19
N GLU A 43 -5.55 12.34 0.78
CA GLU A 43 -4.59 13.43 0.62
C GLU A 43 -3.20 12.93 0.20
N ASN A 44 -2.69 11.90 0.86
CA ASN A 44 -1.42 11.27 0.49
C ASN A 44 -1.41 10.72 -0.95
N ILE A 45 -2.55 10.24 -1.45
CA ILE A 45 -2.68 9.78 -2.83
C ILE A 45 -2.71 10.97 -3.80
N VAL A 46 -3.52 11.99 -3.53
CA VAL A 46 -3.69 13.17 -4.39
C VAL A 46 -2.39 13.98 -4.48
N THR A 47 -1.66 14.11 -3.38
CA THR A 47 -0.36 14.82 -3.33
C THR A 47 0.81 13.99 -3.85
N GLY A 48 0.60 12.71 -4.20
CA GLY A 48 1.65 11.82 -4.69
C GLY A 48 2.58 11.26 -3.59
N PHE A 49 2.29 11.53 -2.33
CA PHE A 49 3.03 10.91 -1.22
C PHE A 49 2.81 9.40 -1.14
N ASN A 50 1.63 8.92 -1.52
CA ASN A 50 1.31 7.51 -1.63
C ASN A 50 1.02 7.16 -3.09
N GLN A 51 2.04 6.71 -3.80
CA GLN A 51 1.87 6.13 -5.13
C GLN A 51 1.40 4.69 -4.97
N SER A 52 0.17 4.41 -5.37
CA SER A 52 -0.43 3.09 -5.20
C SER A 52 -1.23 2.66 -6.41
N ILE A 53 -1.34 1.35 -6.59
CA ILE A 53 -2.17 0.72 -7.62
C ILE A 53 -3.30 -0.08 -6.99
N GLY A 54 -4.43 -0.14 -7.69
CA GLY A 54 -5.56 -0.97 -7.30
C GLY A 54 -5.38 -2.44 -7.69
N LEU A 55 -6.34 -3.27 -7.27
CA LEU A 55 -6.33 -4.72 -7.52
C LEU A 55 -6.42 -5.06 -9.01
N GLU A 56 -7.21 -4.32 -9.78
CA GLU A 56 -7.38 -4.53 -11.23
C GLU A 56 -6.07 -4.27 -11.97
N GLU A 57 -5.38 -3.17 -11.66
CA GLU A 57 -4.10 -2.86 -12.28
C GLU A 57 -3.03 -3.89 -11.90
N PHE A 58 -3.03 -4.35 -10.65
CA PHE A 58 -2.16 -5.44 -10.21
C PHE A 58 -2.43 -6.72 -11.01
N SER A 59 -3.69 -7.14 -11.10
CA SER A 59 -4.09 -8.35 -11.84
C SER A 59 -3.61 -8.27 -13.28
N ARG A 60 -3.90 -7.18 -13.95
CA ARG A 60 -3.50 -6.95 -15.34
C ARG A 60 -1.99 -6.99 -15.52
N LEU A 61 -1.23 -6.21 -14.76
CA LEU A 61 0.23 -6.07 -14.96
C LEU A 61 1.01 -7.31 -14.52
N PHE A 62 0.64 -7.89 -13.40
CA PHE A 62 1.44 -8.94 -12.76
C PHE A 62 0.96 -10.35 -13.11
N LEU A 63 -0.35 -10.59 -13.17
CA LEU A 63 -0.91 -11.93 -13.41
C LEU A 63 -1.22 -12.19 -14.89
N GLU A 64 -1.93 -11.28 -15.54
CA GLU A 64 -2.45 -11.50 -16.92
C GLU A 64 -1.37 -11.22 -17.98
N GLU A 65 -0.81 -10.01 -17.98
CA GLU A 65 0.26 -9.62 -18.92
C GLU A 65 1.60 -10.28 -18.53
N ALA A 66 1.75 -10.68 -17.28
CA ALA A 66 2.94 -11.32 -16.72
C ALA A 66 4.25 -10.59 -17.10
N ARG A 67 4.24 -9.27 -17.03
CA ARG A 67 5.31 -8.41 -17.53
C ARG A 67 6.64 -8.68 -16.84
N ASP A 68 7.69 -8.86 -17.61
CA ASP A 68 9.04 -9.14 -17.11
C ASP A 68 9.69 -7.91 -16.42
N ASP A 69 9.21 -6.69 -16.74
CA ASP A 69 9.67 -5.45 -16.12
C ASP A 69 8.93 -5.12 -14.81
N VAL A 70 8.01 -5.97 -14.35
CA VAL A 70 7.23 -5.80 -13.11
C VAL A 70 7.55 -6.91 -12.11
N ILE A 71 7.96 -6.54 -10.92
CA ILE A 71 8.17 -7.47 -9.81
C ILE A 71 7.45 -7.02 -8.55
N CYS A 72 7.06 -7.97 -7.73
CA CYS A 72 6.55 -7.73 -6.39
C CYS A 72 7.69 -7.67 -5.38
N LEU A 73 7.70 -6.65 -4.53
CA LEU A 73 8.55 -6.56 -3.36
C LEU A 73 7.71 -6.78 -2.10
N ASP A 74 7.80 -7.98 -1.56
CA ASP A 74 7.06 -8.37 -0.35
C ASP A 74 7.87 -8.02 0.89
N VAL A 75 7.34 -7.09 1.68
CA VAL A 75 7.98 -6.62 2.92
C VAL A 75 7.48 -7.34 4.17
N ARG A 76 6.76 -8.44 4.01
CA ARG A 76 6.36 -9.31 5.12
C ARG A 76 7.52 -10.20 5.56
N GLY A 77 7.38 -10.80 6.75
CA GLY A 77 8.33 -11.83 7.21
C GLY A 77 8.37 -13.03 6.27
N GLU A 78 9.52 -13.70 6.19
CA GLU A 78 9.82 -14.78 5.25
C GLU A 78 8.77 -15.89 5.24
N ALA A 79 8.31 -16.34 6.40
CA ALA A 79 7.29 -17.39 6.49
C ALA A 79 5.98 -17.03 5.78
N ASN A 80 5.57 -15.76 5.82
CA ASN A 80 4.36 -15.27 5.15
C ASN A 80 4.54 -15.05 3.65
N ALA A 81 5.76 -14.82 3.22
CA ALA A 81 6.10 -14.58 1.82
C ALA A 81 6.44 -15.88 1.07
N ALA A 82 6.90 -16.92 1.78
CA ALA A 82 7.41 -18.16 1.20
C ALA A 82 6.49 -18.80 0.14
N PRO A 83 5.17 -18.94 0.33
CA PRO A 83 4.28 -19.50 -0.71
C PRO A 83 4.30 -18.69 -2.01
N PHE A 84 4.38 -17.37 -1.90
CA PHE A 84 4.39 -16.44 -3.04
C PHE A 84 5.74 -16.49 -3.76
N VAL A 85 6.84 -16.51 -3.02
CA VAL A 85 8.19 -16.67 -3.58
C VAL A 85 8.30 -18.00 -4.33
N ALA A 86 7.79 -19.09 -3.76
CA ALA A 86 7.79 -20.40 -4.40
C ALA A 86 6.98 -20.41 -5.71
N CYS A 87 5.83 -19.72 -5.72
CA CYS A 87 4.95 -19.64 -6.89
C CYS A 87 5.53 -18.76 -8.00
N PHE A 88 5.97 -17.55 -7.67
CA PHE A 88 6.35 -16.52 -8.65
C PHE A 88 7.86 -16.38 -8.89
N LYS A 89 8.66 -17.06 -8.08
CA LYS A 89 10.13 -17.10 -8.20
C LYS A 89 10.75 -15.69 -8.29
N GLU A 90 11.53 -15.41 -9.32
CA GLU A 90 12.25 -14.14 -9.52
C GLU A 90 11.33 -12.92 -9.65
N ARG A 91 10.03 -13.12 -9.92
CA ARG A 91 9.04 -12.04 -9.98
C ARG A 91 8.47 -11.65 -8.62
N TRP A 92 8.84 -12.37 -7.54
CA TRP A 92 8.42 -12.07 -6.17
C TRP A 92 9.61 -12.06 -5.23
N LEU A 93 10.17 -10.88 -5.03
CA LEU A 93 11.27 -10.66 -4.12
C LEU A 93 10.75 -10.47 -2.70
N ASN A 94 11.31 -11.19 -1.73
CA ASN A 94 10.98 -10.96 -0.32
C ASN A 94 12.15 -10.33 0.42
N ILE A 95 11.92 -9.14 0.94
CA ILE A 95 12.85 -8.45 1.84
C ILE A 95 12.01 -7.90 3.00
N PRO A 96 12.04 -8.53 4.18
CA PRO A 96 11.32 -8.05 5.35
C PRO A 96 11.66 -6.59 5.67
N GLN A 97 10.63 -5.83 6.08
CA GLN A 97 10.77 -4.38 6.33
C GLN A 97 11.90 -4.05 7.30
N GLU A 98 12.13 -4.89 8.31
CA GLU A 98 13.16 -4.71 9.32
C GLU A 98 14.58 -4.74 8.74
N THR A 99 14.76 -5.43 7.61
CA THR A 99 16.05 -5.58 6.94
C THR A 99 16.18 -4.73 5.68
N LEU A 100 15.09 -4.12 5.23
CA LEU A 100 14.98 -3.43 3.94
C LEU A 100 16.11 -2.40 3.73
N LYS A 101 16.37 -1.55 4.73
CA LYS A 101 17.42 -0.50 4.64
C LYS A 101 18.82 -1.05 4.36
N ARG A 102 19.12 -2.26 4.83
CA ARG A 102 20.43 -2.91 4.65
C ARG A 102 20.53 -3.64 3.32
N ARG A 103 19.38 -3.94 2.70
CA ARG A 103 19.25 -4.80 1.52
C ARG A 103 18.77 -4.06 0.27
N PHE A 104 18.79 -2.73 0.24
CA PHE A 104 18.43 -1.94 -0.95
C PHE A 104 19.25 -2.33 -2.20
N HIS A 105 20.49 -2.79 -2.03
CA HIS A 105 21.35 -3.21 -3.13
C HIS A 105 20.87 -4.47 -3.86
N GLU A 106 19.98 -5.26 -3.25
CA GLU A 106 19.38 -6.45 -3.84
C GLU A 106 18.17 -6.12 -4.74
N ILE A 107 17.66 -4.89 -4.66
CA ILE A 107 16.44 -4.47 -5.36
C ILE A 107 16.81 -3.96 -6.76
N PRO A 108 16.23 -4.54 -7.85
CA PRO A 108 16.51 -4.08 -9.20
C PRO A 108 15.96 -2.68 -9.44
N ARG A 109 16.78 -1.77 -9.97
CA ARG A 109 16.43 -0.35 -10.20
C ARG A 109 15.75 -0.11 -11.55
N ASP A 110 15.89 -1.01 -12.48
CA ASP A 110 15.31 -0.96 -13.82
C ASP A 110 13.85 -1.42 -13.86
N LYS A 111 13.41 -2.19 -12.87
CA LYS A 111 12.07 -2.79 -12.76
C LYS A 111 11.06 -1.84 -12.10
N ARG A 112 9.79 -1.99 -12.47
CA ARG A 112 8.67 -1.43 -11.71
C ARG A 112 8.40 -2.32 -10.50
N LEU A 113 8.43 -1.73 -9.30
CA LEU A 113 8.23 -2.44 -8.05
C LEU A 113 6.80 -2.28 -7.56
N ILE A 114 6.13 -3.39 -7.27
CA ILE A 114 4.85 -3.38 -6.56
C ILE A 114 5.10 -3.85 -5.13
N LEU A 115 5.02 -2.92 -4.18
CA LEU A 115 5.26 -3.21 -2.76
C LEU A 115 4.03 -3.86 -2.14
N ILE A 116 4.29 -4.95 -1.41
CA ILE A 116 3.24 -5.79 -0.84
C ILE A 116 3.47 -6.01 0.65
N CYS A 117 2.41 -5.82 1.44
CA CYS A 117 2.32 -6.30 2.81
C CYS A 117 0.93 -6.89 3.07
N ASN A 118 0.53 -7.10 4.31
CA ASN A 118 -0.81 -7.64 4.59
C ASN A 118 -1.95 -6.69 4.20
N ALA A 119 -1.86 -5.40 4.60
CA ALA A 119 -2.98 -4.46 4.52
C ALA A 119 -2.63 -3.08 3.93
N GLY A 120 -1.38 -2.83 3.56
CA GLY A 120 -0.95 -1.58 2.93
C GLY A 120 -0.03 -0.70 3.79
N LEU A 121 -0.09 -0.74 5.13
CA LEU A 121 0.66 0.18 5.99
C LEU A 121 2.18 -0.01 5.86
N ARG A 122 2.69 -1.23 6.06
CA ARG A 122 4.13 -1.52 5.93
C ARG A 122 4.67 -1.27 4.53
N SER A 123 3.87 -1.57 3.50
CA SER A 123 4.25 -1.27 2.12
C SER A 123 4.30 0.23 1.83
N TYR A 124 3.44 1.04 2.46
CA TYR A 124 3.53 2.49 2.38
C TYR A 124 4.83 3.02 3.03
N GLU A 125 5.17 2.58 4.23
CA GLU A 125 6.42 2.95 4.89
C GLU A 125 7.66 2.52 4.08
N ALA A 126 7.64 1.31 3.52
CA ALA A 126 8.70 0.80 2.66
C ALA A 126 8.80 1.62 1.35
N LEU A 127 7.67 1.99 0.76
CA LEU A 127 7.61 2.86 -0.41
C LEU A 127 8.30 4.21 -0.15
N ARG A 128 8.00 4.85 0.99
CA ARG A 128 8.65 6.12 1.37
C ARG A 128 10.17 5.96 1.53
N GLN A 129 10.63 4.85 2.10
CA GLN A 129 12.06 4.55 2.21
C GLN A 129 12.70 4.35 0.84
N LEU A 130 12.08 3.60 -0.06
CA LEU A 130 12.57 3.38 -1.42
C LEU A 130 12.63 4.67 -2.24
N GLN A 131 11.59 5.49 -2.17
CA GLN A 131 11.56 6.77 -2.86
C GLN A 131 12.71 7.70 -2.41
N SER A 132 13.05 7.72 -1.12
CA SER A 132 14.21 8.46 -0.61
C SER A 132 15.55 7.95 -1.15
N GLN A 133 15.58 6.76 -1.72
CA GLN A 133 16.75 6.14 -2.35
C GLN A 133 16.70 6.18 -3.89
N GLY A 134 15.74 6.91 -4.47
CA GLY A 134 15.61 7.10 -5.91
C GLY A 134 14.95 5.92 -6.65
N PHE A 135 14.09 5.15 -5.98
CA PHE A 135 13.27 4.12 -6.63
C PHE A 135 11.94 4.73 -7.11
N ASP A 136 11.99 5.53 -8.17
CA ASP A 136 10.85 6.32 -8.66
C ASP A 136 9.74 5.47 -9.32
N LYS A 137 10.05 4.21 -9.69
CA LYS A 137 9.09 3.27 -10.28
C LYS A 137 8.40 2.37 -9.26
N ALA A 138 8.56 2.65 -7.97
CA ALA A 138 7.95 1.89 -6.90
C ALA A 138 6.53 2.38 -6.61
N VAL A 139 5.59 1.44 -6.44
CA VAL A 139 4.19 1.71 -6.07
C VAL A 139 3.72 0.72 -5.02
N GLY A 140 2.79 1.13 -4.16
CA GLY A 140 2.17 0.24 -3.18
C GLY A 140 0.93 -0.47 -3.72
N LEU A 141 0.67 -1.70 -3.32
CA LEU A 141 -0.60 -2.37 -3.59
C LEU A 141 -1.63 -1.98 -2.54
N GLN A 142 -2.74 -1.38 -2.98
CA GLN A 142 -3.86 -1.02 -2.08
C GLN A 142 -4.44 -2.26 -1.40
N GLY A 143 -4.53 -2.21 -0.07
CA GLY A 143 -5.08 -3.30 0.74
C GLY A 143 -4.21 -4.56 0.84
N GLY A 144 -3.08 -4.63 0.15
CA GLY A 144 -2.10 -5.71 0.24
C GLY A 144 -2.66 -7.10 -0.06
N VAL A 145 -2.01 -8.14 0.49
CA VAL A 145 -2.43 -9.54 0.29
C VAL A 145 -3.84 -9.81 0.81
N ALA A 146 -4.27 -9.12 1.88
CA ALA A 146 -5.61 -9.28 2.43
C ALA A 146 -6.69 -8.90 1.39
N ALA A 147 -6.47 -7.82 0.64
CA ALA A 147 -7.39 -7.41 -0.42
C ALA A 147 -7.38 -8.39 -1.60
N LEU A 148 -6.21 -8.88 -2.03
CA LEU A 148 -6.09 -9.91 -3.08
C LEU A 148 -6.85 -11.19 -2.70
N LYS A 149 -6.68 -11.66 -1.47
CA LYS A 149 -7.36 -12.84 -0.94
C LYS A 149 -8.87 -12.64 -0.89
N LYS A 150 -9.33 -11.50 -0.36
CA LYS A 150 -10.76 -11.16 -0.26
C LYS A 150 -11.44 -11.03 -1.61
N ALA A 151 -10.73 -10.52 -2.61
CA ALA A 151 -11.22 -10.39 -3.98
C ALA A 151 -11.14 -11.70 -4.79
N GLY A 152 -10.57 -12.77 -4.23
CA GLY A 152 -10.38 -14.04 -4.93
C GLY A 152 -9.35 -13.99 -6.08
N ILE A 153 -8.51 -12.94 -6.10
CA ILE A 153 -7.50 -12.76 -7.17
C ILE A 153 -6.29 -13.64 -6.94
N LEU A 154 -5.80 -13.70 -5.69
CA LEU A 154 -4.63 -14.47 -5.34
C LEU A 154 -4.73 -14.92 -3.86
N SER A 155 -4.69 -16.23 -3.64
CA SER A 155 -4.67 -16.83 -2.31
C SER A 155 -3.71 -18.01 -2.32
N LEU A 156 -2.54 -17.82 -1.70
CA LEU A 156 -1.53 -18.84 -1.49
C LEU A 156 -1.35 -19.04 0.03
N GLU A 157 -1.37 -20.27 0.48
CA GLU A 157 -1.18 -20.69 1.87
C GLU A 157 0.17 -21.36 2.06
#